data_08afd5b3dc5d7970f0586128f0fc0e0f
#
_entry.id   08afd5b3dc5d7970f0586128f0fc0e0f
#
_cell.length_a   1.000
_cell.length_b   1.000
_cell.length_c   1.000
_cell.angle_alpha   90.00
_cell.angle_beta   90.00
_cell.angle_gamma   90.00
#
_symmetry.space_group_name_H-M   'P 1'
#
loop_
_entity.id
_entity.type
_entity.pdbx_description
1 polymer ?
#
loop_
_entity_poly.entity_id
_entity_poly.type
_entity_poly.pdbx_seq_one_letter_code
_entity_poly.pdbx_strand_id
1 'polypeptide(L)'
;YTSGTTGKPKGATHGTAGYMVWADFTQKVVFDVNDKDIYWCAADIGWITGHTYIVYGPLISGVTSFIYEGAPDYPRPDRWWDMIERYGITILYTSPTSIRMHMKYGEEWAQKHDLSTLRLLGSVGEPINPEAWNWYYKNIGHERTPIVDTWWQTETGGIMITPQPGLALVPLKPGSATFPLP
;
A
#
# COMPACT_ATOMS: atom_id res chain seq x y z
N TYR A 1 -5.73 16.73 -8.92
CA TYR A 1 -7.05 17.34 -8.69
C TYR A 1 -7.80 16.58 -7.61
N THR A 2 -8.52 17.29 -6.77
CA THR A 2 -9.40 16.74 -5.74
C THR A 2 -10.85 17.15 -6.01
N SER A 3 -11.81 16.35 -5.50
CA SER A 3 -13.22 16.73 -5.52
C SER A 3 -13.42 17.93 -4.60
N GLY A 4 -13.68 19.11 -5.15
CA GLY A 4 -14.00 20.30 -4.35
C GLY A 4 -15.32 20.12 -3.60
N THR A 5 -15.39 20.59 -2.36
CA THR A 5 -16.62 20.66 -1.56
C THR A 5 -17.73 21.50 -2.23
N THR A 6 -17.39 22.32 -3.22
CA THR A 6 -18.28 23.22 -3.97
C THR A 6 -18.54 22.79 -5.41
N GLY A 7 -18.25 21.54 -5.77
CA GLY A 7 -18.58 20.93 -7.06
C GLY A 7 -17.55 21.12 -8.19
N LYS A 8 -16.59 22.06 -8.06
CA LYS A 8 -15.50 22.20 -9.05
C LYS A 8 -14.23 21.51 -8.54
N PRO A 9 -13.57 20.69 -9.38
CA PRO A 9 -12.28 20.08 -9.01
C PRO A 9 -11.25 21.15 -8.64
N LYS A 10 -10.47 20.88 -7.58
CA LYS A 10 -9.36 21.74 -7.16
C LYS A 10 -8.04 21.14 -7.58
N GLY A 11 -7.16 21.92 -8.21
CA GLY A 11 -5.80 21.53 -8.53
C GLY A 11 -4.87 21.71 -7.32
N ALA A 12 -4.28 20.64 -6.81
CA ALA A 12 -3.16 20.73 -5.87
C ALA A 12 -1.87 20.86 -6.67
N THR A 13 -1.03 21.84 -6.32
CA THR A 13 0.26 22.07 -6.96
C THR A 13 1.37 21.64 -6.02
N HIS A 14 2.24 20.75 -6.48
CA HIS A 14 3.41 20.27 -5.76
C HIS A 14 4.68 20.77 -6.46
N GLY A 15 5.63 21.31 -5.68
CA GLY A 15 6.94 21.66 -6.20
C GLY A 15 7.76 20.38 -6.45
N THR A 16 8.38 20.27 -7.63
CA THR A 16 9.08 19.05 -8.07
C THR A 16 10.08 18.53 -7.04
N ALA A 17 10.97 19.40 -6.55
CA ALA A 17 12.04 18.97 -5.63
C ALA A 17 11.47 18.46 -4.29
N GLY A 18 10.56 19.18 -3.67
CA GLY A 18 9.95 18.76 -2.40
C GLY A 18 9.14 17.50 -2.54
N TYR A 19 8.39 17.36 -3.61
CA TYR A 19 7.61 16.15 -3.90
C TYR A 19 8.51 14.92 -4.08
N MET A 20 9.60 15.04 -4.85
CA MET A 20 10.55 13.95 -5.08
C MET A 20 11.24 13.52 -3.79
N VAL A 21 11.71 14.48 -2.99
CA VAL A 21 12.36 14.18 -1.68
C VAL A 21 11.40 13.46 -0.76
N TRP A 22 10.13 13.92 -0.70
CA TRP A 22 9.12 13.30 0.17
C TRP A 22 8.71 11.92 -0.31
N ALA A 23 8.56 11.71 -1.63
CA ALA A 23 8.26 10.41 -2.21
C ALA A 23 9.37 9.39 -1.92
N ASP A 24 10.64 9.75 -2.10
CA ASP A 24 11.79 8.89 -1.80
C ASP A 24 11.91 8.59 -0.30
N PHE A 25 11.82 9.63 0.53
CA PHE A 25 11.90 9.49 1.99
C PHE A 25 10.82 8.56 2.53
N THR A 26 9.57 8.77 2.14
CA THR A 26 8.46 7.93 2.61
C THR A 26 8.52 6.53 2.04
N GLN A 27 8.99 6.35 0.80
CA GLN A 27 9.23 5.02 0.22
C GLN A 27 10.21 4.22 1.06
N LYS A 28 11.29 4.84 1.51
CA LYS A 28 12.33 4.21 2.33
C LYS A 28 11.89 3.99 3.77
N VAL A 29 11.33 5.00 4.41
CA VAL A 29 11.01 4.95 5.85
C VAL A 29 9.78 4.12 6.15
N VAL A 30 8.76 4.19 5.28
CA VAL A 30 7.49 3.49 5.49
C VAL A 30 7.52 2.06 4.98
N PHE A 31 8.05 1.86 3.77
CA PHE A 31 8.08 0.52 3.16
C PHE A 31 9.41 -0.21 3.38
N ASP A 32 10.41 0.46 3.96
CA ASP A 32 11.73 -0.13 4.24
C ASP A 32 12.31 -0.83 3.01
N VAL A 33 12.15 -0.20 1.85
CA VAL A 33 12.51 -0.80 0.57
C VAL A 33 14.02 -0.97 0.40
N ASN A 34 14.41 -2.07 -0.21
CA ASN A 34 15.80 -2.38 -0.57
C ASN A 34 15.87 -3.02 -1.97
N ASP A 35 17.07 -3.27 -2.45
CA ASP A 35 17.36 -3.77 -3.80
C ASP A 35 16.85 -5.20 -4.09
N LYS A 36 16.45 -5.94 -3.06
CA LYS A 36 15.90 -7.31 -3.18
C LYS A 36 14.38 -7.33 -3.23
N ASP A 37 13.74 -6.19 -2.96
CA ASP A 37 12.29 -6.12 -2.90
C ASP A 37 11.65 -6.10 -4.29
N ILE A 38 10.49 -6.74 -4.39
CA ILE A 38 9.51 -6.55 -5.44
C ILE A 38 8.31 -5.88 -4.79
N TYR A 39 8.18 -4.58 -5.03
CA TYR A 39 7.17 -3.72 -4.45
C TYR A 39 5.94 -3.64 -5.36
N TRP A 40 4.77 -3.87 -4.81
CA TRP A 40 3.51 -3.73 -5.52
C TRP A 40 2.56 -2.76 -4.81
N CYS A 41 2.32 -1.62 -5.42
CA CYS A 41 1.21 -0.76 -5.08
C CYS A 41 0.04 -1.08 -6.03
N ALA A 42 -1.01 -1.70 -5.49
CA ALA A 42 -2.19 -2.11 -6.26
C ALA A 42 -3.27 -1.01 -6.27
N ALA A 43 -2.86 0.25 -6.32
CA ALA A 43 -3.76 1.39 -6.51
C ALA A 43 -3.94 1.70 -8.01
N ASP A 44 -4.95 2.48 -8.32
CA ASP A 44 -5.15 3.02 -9.66
C ASP A 44 -4.17 4.17 -9.93
N ILE A 45 -3.50 4.12 -11.08
CA ILE A 45 -2.50 5.13 -11.49
C ILE A 45 -3.10 6.52 -11.70
N GLY A 46 -4.39 6.63 -11.89
CA GLY A 46 -5.11 7.90 -12.04
C GLY A 46 -5.26 8.70 -10.75
N TRP A 47 -4.98 8.08 -9.59
CA TRP A 47 -5.00 8.73 -8.29
C TRP A 47 -3.60 9.17 -7.85
N ILE A 48 -3.53 10.10 -6.90
CA ILE A 48 -2.25 10.56 -6.34
C ILE A 48 -1.44 9.40 -5.74
N THR A 49 -2.08 8.37 -5.21
CA THR A 49 -1.41 7.16 -4.71
C THR A 49 -0.64 6.47 -5.83
N GLY A 50 -1.22 6.37 -7.02
CA GLY A 50 -0.53 5.85 -8.19
C GLY A 50 0.65 6.72 -8.61
N HIS A 51 0.46 8.04 -8.64
CA HIS A 51 1.56 8.96 -8.96
C HIS A 51 2.73 8.81 -7.99
N THR A 52 2.47 8.88 -6.69
CA THR A 52 3.54 8.85 -5.68
C THR A 52 4.13 7.46 -5.50
N TYR A 53 3.29 6.42 -5.39
CA TYR A 53 3.72 5.09 -4.94
C TYR A 53 3.67 3.98 -6.00
N ILE A 54 3.25 4.25 -7.24
CA ILE A 54 3.50 3.35 -8.38
C ILE A 54 4.63 3.91 -9.24
N VAL A 55 4.66 5.24 -9.47
CA VAL A 55 5.59 5.85 -10.40
C VAL A 55 6.81 6.45 -9.68
N TYR A 56 6.62 7.59 -8.98
CA TYR A 56 7.76 8.39 -8.54
C TYR A 56 8.55 7.77 -7.39
N GLY A 57 7.90 7.32 -6.34
CA GLY A 57 8.57 6.72 -5.18
C GLY A 57 9.44 5.51 -5.55
N PRO A 58 8.88 4.47 -6.19
CA PRO A 58 9.66 3.29 -6.59
C PRO A 58 10.80 3.61 -7.55
N LEU A 59 10.58 4.50 -8.54
CA LEU A 59 11.62 4.86 -9.52
C LEU A 59 12.76 5.65 -8.89
N ILE A 60 12.47 6.58 -7.99
CA ILE A 60 13.48 7.38 -7.31
C ILE A 60 14.29 6.51 -6.33
N SER A 61 13.62 5.64 -5.58
CA SER A 61 14.29 4.74 -4.63
C SER A 61 15.01 3.55 -5.28
N GLY A 62 14.76 3.31 -6.57
CA GLY A 62 15.39 2.22 -7.32
C GLY A 62 14.87 0.82 -7.00
N VAL A 63 13.71 0.70 -6.34
CA VAL A 63 13.11 -0.59 -6.05
C VAL A 63 12.39 -1.17 -7.27
N THR A 64 12.43 -2.49 -7.43
CA THR A 64 11.66 -3.16 -8.48
C THR A 64 10.17 -2.97 -8.22
N SER A 65 9.46 -2.32 -9.15
CA SER A 65 8.02 -2.08 -9.04
C SER A 65 7.24 -3.06 -9.90
N PHE A 66 6.32 -3.79 -9.29
CA PHE A 66 5.36 -4.64 -10.00
C PHE A 66 4.14 -3.81 -10.37
N ILE A 67 3.75 -3.85 -11.63
CA ILE A 67 2.57 -3.15 -12.17
C ILE A 67 1.64 -4.17 -12.79
N TYR A 68 0.38 -4.13 -12.41
CA TYR A 68 -0.67 -5.00 -12.93
C TYR A 68 -1.81 -4.19 -13.54
N GLU A 69 -2.12 -4.48 -14.80
CA GLU A 69 -3.28 -3.93 -15.50
C GLU A 69 -4.37 -5.01 -15.59
N GLY A 70 -5.36 -4.90 -14.75
CA GLY A 70 -6.47 -5.86 -14.72
C GLY A 70 -7.28 -5.80 -13.43
N ALA A 71 -8.41 -6.51 -13.44
CA ALA A 71 -9.26 -6.62 -12.26
C ALA A 71 -8.62 -7.52 -11.19
N PRO A 72 -8.78 -7.19 -9.91
CA PRO A 72 -8.12 -7.91 -8.81
C PRO A 72 -8.62 -9.36 -8.64
N ASP A 73 -9.79 -9.67 -9.16
CA ASP A 73 -10.51 -10.93 -8.99
C ASP A 73 -10.78 -11.67 -10.31
N TYR A 74 -10.18 -11.23 -11.42
CA TYR A 74 -10.33 -11.88 -12.72
C TYR A 74 -9.03 -12.58 -13.16
N PRO A 75 -9.09 -13.82 -13.68
CA PRO A 75 -10.28 -14.64 -13.94
C PRO A 75 -10.85 -15.38 -12.71
N ARG A 76 -10.19 -15.28 -11.57
CA ARG A 76 -10.59 -15.94 -10.31
C ARG A 76 -10.25 -15.05 -9.10
N PRO A 77 -10.94 -15.24 -7.96
CA PRO A 77 -10.71 -14.46 -6.74
C PRO A 77 -9.29 -14.54 -6.16
N ASP A 78 -8.50 -15.56 -6.53
CA ASP A 78 -7.10 -15.74 -6.11
C ASP A 78 -6.08 -15.00 -6.97
N ARG A 79 -6.53 -14.18 -7.93
CA ARG A 79 -5.64 -13.55 -8.91
C ARG A 79 -4.45 -12.82 -8.29
N TRP A 80 -4.68 -12.06 -7.22
CA TRP A 80 -3.61 -11.34 -6.54
C TRP A 80 -2.63 -12.27 -5.83
N TRP A 81 -3.14 -13.31 -5.22
CA TRP A 81 -2.35 -14.29 -4.48
C TRP A 81 -1.47 -15.11 -5.41
N ASP A 82 -2.01 -15.52 -6.56
CA ASP A 82 -1.24 -16.13 -7.66
C ASP A 82 -0.09 -15.25 -8.14
N MET A 83 -0.33 -13.94 -8.28
CA MET A 83 0.73 -13.01 -8.68
C MET A 83 1.80 -12.84 -7.61
N ILE A 84 1.41 -12.75 -6.34
CA ILE A 84 2.37 -12.64 -5.24
C ILE A 84 3.29 -13.85 -5.20
N GLU A 85 2.73 -15.05 -5.22
CA GLU A 85 3.49 -16.30 -5.26
C GLU A 85 4.39 -16.39 -6.50
N ARG A 86 3.80 -16.17 -7.67
CA ARG A 86 4.46 -16.35 -8.96
C ARG A 86 5.63 -15.40 -9.19
N TYR A 87 5.50 -14.16 -8.75
CA TYR A 87 6.51 -13.11 -8.97
C TYR A 87 7.35 -12.80 -7.74
N GLY A 88 7.11 -13.47 -6.62
CA GLY A 88 7.87 -13.27 -5.39
C GLY A 88 7.70 -11.85 -4.81
N ILE A 89 6.49 -11.30 -4.87
CA ILE A 89 6.22 -9.96 -4.37
C ILE A 89 6.46 -9.92 -2.87
N THR A 90 7.23 -8.92 -2.42
CA THR A 90 7.66 -8.80 -1.02
C THR A 90 6.88 -7.74 -0.23
N ILE A 91 6.33 -6.76 -0.92
CA ILE A 91 5.56 -5.65 -0.34
C ILE A 91 4.26 -5.48 -1.12
N LEU A 92 3.12 -5.50 -0.43
CA LEU A 92 1.81 -5.22 -1.02
C LEU A 92 1.18 -3.99 -0.36
N TYR A 93 0.91 -2.96 -1.15
CA TYR A 93 0.25 -1.72 -0.73
C TYR A 93 -1.08 -1.56 -1.46
N THR A 94 -2.20 -1.57 -0.72
CA THR A 94 -3.53 -1.60 -1.33
C THR A 94 -4.58 -0.87 -0.48
N SER A 95 -5.81 -0.80 -0.97
CA SER A 95 -6.92 -0.15 -0.27
C SER A 95 -7.71 -1.11 0.63
N PRO A 96 -8.29 -0.63 1.74
CA PRO A 96 -9.24 -1.40 2.56
C PRO A 96 -10.44 -1.92 1.76
N THR A 97 -10.89 -1.21 0.74
CA THR A 97 -11.95 -1.68 -0.17
C THR A 97 -11.54 -2.97 -0.88
N SER A 98 -10.32 -3.06 -1.39
CA SER A 98 -9.82 -4.29 -2.03
C SER A 98 -9.68 -5.44 -1.01
N ILE A 99 -9.22 -5.14 0.21
CA ILE A 99 -9.13 -6.12 1.29
C ILE A 99 -10.51 -6.68 1.61
N ARG A 100 -11.52 -5.80 1.83
CA ARG A 100 -12.90 -6.22 2.09
C ARG A 100 -13.54 -7.01 0.94
N MET A 101 -13.16 -6.74 -0.29
CA MET A 101 -13.60 -7.53 -1.44
C MET A 101 -13.06 -8.97 -1.33
N HIS A 102 -11.77 -9.14 -1.06
CA HIS A 102 -11.19 -10.48 -0.88
C HIS A 102 -11.75 -11.21 0.35
N MET A 103 -12.05 -10.49 1.44
CA MET A 103 -12.75 -11.07 2.59
C MET A 103 -14.10 -11.70 2.21
N LYS A 104 -14.86 -11.07 1.30
CA LYS A 104 -16.14 -11.61 0.84
C LYS A 104 -16.01 -12.89 0.03
N TYR A 105 -14.90 -13.09 -0.65
CA TYR A 105 -14.63 -14.32 -1.40
C TYR A 105 -14.21 -15.48 -0.50
N GLY A 106 -13.74 -15.19 0.71
CA GLY A 106 -13.28 -16.18 1.68
C GLY A 106 -11.76 -16.34 1.71
N GLU A 107 -11.29 -16.87 2.82
CA GLU A 107 -9.86 -17.02 3.11
C GLU A 107 -9.20 -18.17 2.32
N GLU A 108 -10.00 -19.15 1.90
CA GLU A 108 -9.55 -20.33 1.15
C GLU A 108 -8.86 -19.99 -0.17
N TRP A 109 -9.15 -18.81 -0.73
CA TRP A 109 -8.51 -18.37 -1.96
C TRP A 109 -7.06 -17.95 -1.74
N ALA A 110 -6.78 -17.28 -0.63
CA ALA A 110 -5.41 -16.91 -0.26
C ALA A 110 -4.60 -18.13 0.23
N GLN A 111 -5.25 -19.04 0.95
CA GLN A 111 -4.61 -20.25 1.52
C GLN A 111 -4.08 -21.24 0.49
N LYS A 112 -4.48 -21.11 -0.77
CA LYS A 112 -3.99 -21.95 -1.89
C LYS A 112 -2.61 -21.54 -2.38
N HIS A 113 -2.10 -20.39 -1.94
CA HIS A 113 -0.88 -19.77 -2.45
C HIS A 113 0.17 -19.59 -1.37
N ASP A 114 1.45 -19.69 -1.76
CA ASP A 114 2.56 -19.37 -0.89
C ASP A 114 2.78 -17.84 -0.87
N LEU A 115 2.38 -17.21 0.22
CA LEU A 115 2.56 -15.79 0.47
C LEU A 115 3.76 -15.50 1.38
N SER A 116 4.67 -16.47 1.56
CA SER A 116 5.81 -16.36 2.48
C SER A 116 6.81 -15.27 2.09
N THR A 117 6.83 -14.86 0.82
CA THR A 117 7.67 -13.76 0.33
C THR A 117 7.24 -12.39 0.87
N LEU A 118 5.97 -12.22 1.24
CA LEU A 118 5.49 -10.96 1.80
C LEU A 118 6.16 -10.67 3.13
N ARG A 119 6.85 -9.52 3.22
CA ARG A 119 7.51 -9.04 4.44
C ARG A 119 6.87 -7.76 4.99
N LEU A 120 6.06 -7.05 4.17
CA LEU A 120 5.36 -5.85 4.57
C LEU A 120 4.05 -5.70 3.80
N LEU A 121 3.00 -5.34 4.51
CA LEU A 121 1.69 -5.00 3.98
C LEU A 121 1.37 -3.53 4.22
N GLY A 122 0.59 -2.93 3.36
CA GLY A 122 0.16 -1.54 3.54
C GLY A 122 -1.29 -1.31 3.17
N SER A 123 -1.89 -0.29 3.80
CA SER A 123 -3.25 0.16 3.59
C SER A 123 -3.30 1.64 3.27
N VAL A 124 -4.13 2.04 2.30
CA VAL A 124 -4.21 3.41 1.77
C VAL A 124 -5.58 3.79 1.25
N GLY A 125 -5.87 5.08 1.30
CA GLY A 125 -6.99 5.72 0.60
C GLY A 125 -8.24 5.91 1.43
N GLU A 126 -8.44 5.11 2.46
CA GLU A 126 -9.55 5.21 3.41
C GLU A 126 -9.17 4.57 4.74
N PRO A 127 -9.85 4.89 5.86
CA PRO A 127 -9.62 4.21 7.12
C PRO A 127 -9.90 2.70 7.00
N ILE A 128 -9.00 1.88 7.52
CA ILE A 128 -9.22 0.45 7.64
C ILE A 128 -9.84 0.15 9.00
N ASN A 129 -10.99 -0.52 9.00
CA ASN A 129 -11.60 -0.97 10.25
C ASN A 129 -10.82 -2.15 10.86
N PRO A 130 -10.87 -2.35 12.20
CA PRO A 130 -10.11 -3.41 12.87
C PRO A 130 -10.39 -4.82 12.34
N GLU A 131 -11.61 -5.11 11.90
CA GLU A 131 -11.97 -6.41 11.33
C GLU A 131 -11.19 -6.70 10.03
N ALA A 132 -11.19 -5.77 9.08
CA ALA A 132 -10.44 -5.89 7.83
C ALA A 132 -8.92 -5.91 8.07
N TRP A 133 -8.44 -5.11 9.03
CA TRP A 133 -7.03 -5.10 9.42
C TRP A 133 -6.60 -6.46 9.98
N ASN A 134 -7.39 -7.04 10.90
CA ASN A 134 -7.10 -8.35 11.49
C ASN A 134 -7.16 -9.46 10.45
N TRP A 135 -8.14 -9.42 9.55
CA TRP A 135 -8.23 -10.38 8.45
C TRP A 135 -6.98 -10.32 7.56
N TYR A 136 -6.55 -9.11 7.19
CA TYR A 136 -5.38 -8.88 6.35
C TYR A 136 -4.11 -9.36 7.03
N TYR A 137 -3.95 -9.05 8.32
CA TYR A 137 -2.83 -9.49 9.14
C TYR A 137 -2.76 -11.01 9.27
N LYS A 138 -3.89 -11.65 9.55
CA LYS A 138 -3.96 -13.11 9.77
C LYS A 138 -3.83 -13.90 8.47
N ASN A 139 -4.63 -13.58 7.47
CA ASN A 139 -4.78 -14.44 6.30
C ASN A 139 -3.75 -14.15 5.20
N ILE A 140 -3.28 -12.90 5.10
CA ILE A 140 -2.28 -12.51 4.09
C ILE A 140 -0.92 -12.33 4.73
N GLY A 141 -0.86 -11.71 5.89
CA GLY A 141 0.35 -11.49 6.66
C GLY A 141 0.84 -12.68 7.48
N HIS A 142 0.03 -13.73 7.62
CA HIS A 142 0.31 -14.92 8.43
C HIS A 142 0.77 -14.59 9.86
N GLU A 143 0.18 -13.53 10.44
CA GLU A 143 0.47 -13.00 11.80
C GLU A 143 1.94 -12.60 12.03
N ARG A 144 2.75 -12.51 10.97
CA ARG A 144 4.18 -12.16 11.02
C ARG A 144 4.51 -10.87 10.28
N THR A 145 3.71 -10.53 9.26
CA THR A 145 4.00 -9.41 8.36
C THR A 145 3.39 -8.13 8.91
N PRO A 146 4.18 -7.10 9.22
CA PRO A 146 3.64 -5.84 9.72
C PRO A 146 2.76 -5.14 8.67
N ILE A 147 1.78 -4.39 9.15
CA ILE A 147 0.89 -3.57 8.32
C ILE A 147 1.20 -2.10 8.58
N VAL A 148 1.55 -1.36 7.54
CA VAL A 148 1.59 0.10 7.56
C VAL A 148 0.24 0.64 7.09
N ASP A 149 -0.56 1.11 8.05
CA ASP A 149 -1.79 1.83 7.78
C ASP A 149 -1.44 3.30 7.59
N THR A 150 -1.69 3.85 6.41
CA THR A 150 -1.18 5.16 6.02
C THR A 150 -2.28 6.19 5.90
N TRP A 151 -2.06 7.35 6.50
CA TRP A 151 -2.91 8.53 6.32
C TRP A 151 -2.16 9.63 5.57
N TRP A 152 -2.78 10.12 4.51
CA TRP A 152 -2.31 11.25 3.71
C TRP A 152 -3.37 11.68 2.68
N GLN A 153 -3.08 12.73 1.95
CA GLN A 153 -4.02 13.35 1.01
C GLN A 153 -3.32 13.75 -0.29
N THR A 154 -4.09 14.05 -1.33
CA THR A 154 -3.56 14.63 -2.57
C THR A 154 -2.78 15.91 -2.28
N GLU A 155 -3.26 16.72 -1.34
CA GLU A 155 -2.67 17.98 -0.92
C GLU A 155 -1.31 17.82 -0.23
N THR A 156 -1.08 16.71 0.44
CA THR A 156 0.23 16.41 1.08
C THR A 156 1.23 15.77 0.12
N GLY A 157 0.75 15.15 -0.97
CA GLY A 157 1.57 14.52 -1.99
C GLY A 157 2.20 13.18 -1.60
N GLY A 158 2.21 12.85 -0.33
CA GLY A 158 2.74 11.59 0.22
C GLY A 158 2.30 11.38 1.66
N ILE A 159 2.70 10.25 2.23
CA ILE A 159 2.31 9.77 3.56
C ILE A 159 2.75 10.77 4.64
N MET A 160 1.85 11.01 5.61
CA MET A 160 2.06 11.92 6.74
C MET A 160 2.00 11.22 8.10
N ILE A 161 1.13 10.20 8.23
CA ILE A 161 0.94 9.46 9.50
C ILE A 161 0.92 7.98 9.17
N THR A 162 1.78 7.19 9.81
CA THR A 162 1.91 5.75 9.58
C THR A 162 2.89 5.10 10.54
N PRO A 163 2.87 3.77 10.75
CA PRO A 163 4.02 3.04 11.27
C PRO A 163 5.23 3.22 10.35
N GLN A 164 6.43 3.24 10.95
CA GLN A 164 7.68 3.58 10.25
C GLN A 164 8.71 2.45 10.38
N PRO A 165 8.46 1.26 9.79
CA PRO A 165 9.34 0.10 9.96
C PRO A 165 10.76 0.30 9.44
N GLY A 166 10.98 1.20 8.50
CA GLY A 166 12.33 1.59 8.06
C GLY A 166 13.14 2.36 9.11
N LEU A 167 12.50 2.84 10.19
CA LEU A 167 13.19 3.44 11.33
C LEU A 167 13.15 2.53 12.56
N ALA A 168 11.95 2.04 12.92
CA ALA A 168 11.76 1.14 14.04
C ALA A 168 10.45 0.36 13.93
N LEU A 169 10.48 -0.91 14.32
CA LEU A 169 9.28 -1.69 14.50
C LEU A 169 8.65 -1.31 15.85
N VAL A 170 7.41 -0.84 15.78
CA VAL A 170 6.60 -0.49 16.96
C VAL A 170 5.36 -1.39 17.04
N PRO A 171 4.76 -1.56 18.23
CA PRO A 171 3.50 -2.28 18.34
C PRO A 171 2.44 -1.65 17.45
N LEU A 172 1.84 -2.46 16.59
CA LEU A 172 0.80 -2.02 15.67
C LEU A 172 -0.56 -2.03 16.37
N LYS A 173 -1.44 -1.13 15.94
CA LYS A 173 -2.80 -1.01 16.47
C LYS A 173 -3.79 -1.08 15.32
N PRO A 174 -4.66 -2.10 15.27
CA PRO A 174 -5.67 -2.22 14.22
C PRO A 174 -6.53 -0.96 14.07
N GLY A 175 -6.61 -0.43 12.85
CA GLY A 175 -7.36 0.78 12.55
C GLY A 175 -6.70 2.10 12.97
N SER A 176 -5.39 2.09 13.21
CA SER A 176 -4.64 3.30 13.57
C SER A 176 -3.40 3.48 12.69
N ALA A 177 -3.28 4.65 12.09
CA ALA A 177 -2.07 5.05 11.36
C ALA A 177 -0.89 5.41 12.30
N THR A 178 -1.09 5.38 13.60
CA THR A 178 -0.09 5.50 14.70
C THR A 178 0.60 6.86 14.81
N PHE A 179 1.76 7.08 14.15
CA PHE A 179 2.62 8.23 14.41
C PHE A 179 2.77 9.14 13.19
N PRO A 180 2.88 10.48 13.40
CA PRO A 180 3.25 11.36 12.32
C PRO A 180 4.70 11.11 11.88
N LEU A 181 4.96 11.39 10.61
CA LEU A 181 6.31 11.53 10.09
C LEU A 181 6.91 12.87 10.56
N PRO A 182 8.25 13.00 10.60
CA PRO A 182 8.92 14.23 11.02
C PRO A 182 8.54 15.45 10.20
#